data_0a1942d1876b6331bef4dd6ee541f74c
#
_entry.id   0a1942d1876b6331bef4dd6ee541f74c
#
_cell.length_a   1.000
_cell.length_b   1.000
_cell.length_c   1.000
_cell.angle_alpha   90.00
_cell.angle_beta   90.00
_cell.angle_gamma   90.00
#
_symmetry.space_group_name_H-M   'P 1'
#
loop_
_entity.id
_entity.type
_entity.pdbx_description
1 polymer ?
#
loop_
_entity_poly.entity_id
_entity_poly.type
_entity_poly.pdbx_seq_one_letter_code
_entity_poly.pdbx_strand_id
1 'polypeptide(L)'
;MKSKSKIFFWTLFDFANTAFSVIIVTVIYSKYFSNYVAGGKNWLWGLSVSISMIIAALLSPPLGAIADVSRNRKRFLLIFTLISVICTALMFYVQKGDVLLGIVLFILANIGFEAGLVFYDAFLPNLTEKKNFGRVSGYGFAMGYIGALAVLLIIMVLLPAETSPDYIFYVRLSFVVAAAFFLFFSIPLFLFVSEPKLSLQLKKSAIRIGLQKSGRTLRALFVHKEYPSISRFLLAFFLYNDAIITIIAFASIFASKILMMTDEQIIYFFVIVQSTAVAGSFIFGIISDHIGPKKTITITLVIWLFVVVGAFLVQNVFQFYLVGLSAGLSIGSSQSCSRSLMALLTPHEREAEFFGFYDGLFGKSSAVVGPLFYGIIADLFNQRFAALAIGIFFLVGLIILQRVEVPKYKKEETAAEII
;
A
#
# COMPACT_ATOMS: atom_id res chain seq x y z
N MET A 1 -4.06 22.14 18.76
CA MET A 1 -4.32 22.16 17.30
C MET A 1 -5.64 21.45 17.03
N LYS A 2 -6.51 21.98 16.18
CA LYS A 2 -7.81 21.36 15.85
C LYS A 2 -7.59 19.98 15.21
N SER A 3 -8.46 19.00 15.48
CA SER A 3 -8.35 17.62 14.94
C SER A 3 -8.20 17.57 13.40
N LYS A 4 -8.89 18.47 12.69
CA LYS A 4 -8.81 18.58 11.22
C LYS A 4 -7.41 18.86 10.68
N SER A 5 -6.62 19.72 11.36
CA SER A 5 -5.25 20.03 10.94
C SER A 5 -4.31 18.82 11.12
N LYS A 6 -4.50 18.02 12.17
CA LYS A 6 -3.70 16.80 12.38
C LYS A 6 -3.97 15.77 11.29
N ILE A 7 -5.24 15.62 10.89
CA ILE A 7 -5.64 14.72 9.80
C ILE A 7 -4.99 15.19 8.49
N PHE A 8 -5.04 16.47 8.16
CA PHE A 8 -4.42 17.02 6.95
C PHE A 8 -2.91 16.76 6.92
N PHE A 9 -2.18 17.00 8.03
CA PHE A 9 -0.74 16.73 8.07
C PHE A 9 -0.41 15.24 8.03
N TRP A 10 -1.29 14.40 8.51
CA TRP A 10 -1.15 12.96 8.37
C TRP A 10 -1.37 12.51 6.91
N THR A 11 -2.39 13.02 6.21
CA THR A 11 -2.63 12.69 4.80
C THR A 11 -1.54 13.21 3.86
N LEU A 12 -0.82 14.30 4.23
CA LEU A 12 0.35 14.77 3.49
C LEU A 12 1.50 13.75 3.48
N PHE A 13 1.56 12.85 4.44
CA PHE A 13 2.55 11.78 4.41
C PHE A 13 2.23 10.75 3.32
N ASP A 14 0.96 10.41 3.09
CA ASP A 14 0.55 9.57 1.94
C ASP A 14 0.87 10.26 0.62
N PHE A 15 0.58 11.57 0.50
CA PHE A 15 0.98 12.37 -0.67
C PHE A 15 2.51 12.32 -0.90
N ALA A 16 3.29 12.37 0.17
CA ALA A 16 4.75 12.39 0.12
C ALA A 16 5.35 11.03 -0.29
N ASN A 17 4.91 9.96 0.37
CA ASN A 17 5.56 8.65 0.29
C ASN A 17 5.35 7.97 -1.07
N THR A 18 4.28 8.29 -1.79
CA THR A 18 4.01 7.74 -3.13
C THR A 18 5.06 8.15 -4.17
N ALA A 19 5.84 9.20 -3.92
CA ALA A 19 6.99 9.54 -4.77
C ALA A 19 7.99 8.37 -4.85
N PHE A 20 8.26 7.70 -3.72
CA PHE A 20 9.13 6.53 -3.69
C PHE A 20 8.52 5.36 -4.48
N SER A 21 7.28 4.98 -4.20
CA SER A 21 6.65 3.83 -4.83
C SER A 21 6.53 4.00 -6.36
N VAL A 22 6.21 5.20 -6.82
CA VAL A 22 6.04 5.46 -8.26
C VAL A 22 7.37 5.62 -8.97
N ILE A 23 8.25 6.48 -8.49
CA ILE A 23 9.50 6.82 -9.20
C ILE A 23 10.54 5.70 -9.06
N ILE A 24 10.66 5.12 -7.87
CA ILE A 24 11.70 4.14 -7.59
C ILE A 24 11.21 2.71 -7.89
N VAL A 25 10.09 2.31 -7.29
CA VAL A 25 9.65 0.91 -7.42
C VAL A 25 9.05 0.61 -8.80
N THR A 26 8.26 1.55 -9.36
CA THR A 26 7.41 1.22 -10.51
C THR A 26 7.96 1.73 -11.84
N VAL A 27 8.37 3.02 -11.95
CA VAL A 27 8.52 3.66 -13.26
C VAL A 27 9.96 3.85 -13.69
N ILE A 28 10.81 4.53 -12.90
CA ILE A 28 12.10 5.03 -13.39
C ILE A 28 13.27 4.18 -12.90
N TYR A 29 13.46 4.05 -11.58
CA TYR A 29 14.63 3.31 -11.10
C TYR A 29 14.58 1.83 -11.45
N SER A 30 13.41 1.21 -11.49
CA SER A 30 13.24 -0.17 -11.95
C SER A 30 13.78 -0.39 -13.36
N LYS A 31 13.45 0.50 -14.30
CA LYS A 31 13.96 0.48 -15.68
C LYS A 31 15.44 0.84 -15.73
N TYR A 32 15.86 1.90 -15.04
CA TYR A 32 17.25 2.35 -14.98
C TYR A 32 18.16 1.23 -14.45
N PHE A 33 17.78 0.62 -13.33
CA PHE A 33 18.55 -0.46 -12.72
C PHE A 33 18.62 -1.67 -13.65
N SER A 34 17.48 -2.15 -14.15
CA SER A 34 17.44 -3.37 -14.96
C SER A 34 18.19 -3.22 -16.28
N ASN A 35 17.96 -2.12 -17.01
CA ASN A 35 18.48 -1.96 -18.36
C ASN A 35 19.90 -1.37 -18.37
N TYR A 36 20.16 -0.33 -17.56
CA TYR A 36 21.41 0.42 -17.60
C TYR A 36 22.43 -0.10 -16.59
N VAL A 37 22.05 -0.28 -15.32
CA VAL A 37 22.98 -0.69 -14.26
C VAL A 37 23.31 -2.18 -14.35
N ALA A 38 22.29 -3.04 -14.48
CA ALA A 38 22.42 -4.51 -14.46
C ALA A 38 22.55 -5.12 -15.88
N GLY A 39 22.63 -4.29 -16.93
CA GLY A 39 22.87 -4.76 -18.30
C GLY A 39 21.80 -5.71 -18.83
N GLY A 40 20.51 -5.45 -18.55
CA GLY A 40 19.36 -6.24 -19.02
C GLY A 40 18.99 -7.42 -18.11
N LYS A 41 19.64 -7.61 -16.97
CA LYS A 41 19.39 -8.72 -16.04
C LYS A 41 18.19 -8.42 -15.12
N ASN A 42 16.99 -8.54 -15.64
CA ASN A 42 15.74 -8.24 -14.91
C ASN A 42 15.53 -9.06 -13.63
N TRP A 43 16.09 -10.28 -13.56
CA TRP A 43 16.00 -11.12 -12.37
C TRP A 43 16.65 -10.50 -11.12
N LEU A 44 17.68 -9.65 -11.30
CA LEU A 44 18.33 -8.93 -10.20
C LEU A 44 17.39 -7.91 -9.58
N TRP A 45 16.54 -7.26 -10.38
CA TRP A 45 15.49 -6.37 -9.89
C TRP A 45 14.46 -7.15 -9.07
N GLY A 46 13.93 -8.24 -9.64
CA GLY A 46 12.98 -9.11 -8.93
C GLY A 46 13.53 -9.65 -7.62
N LEU A 47 14.81 -10.07 -7.60
CA LEU A 47 15.49 -10.52 -6.39
C LEU A 47 15.57 -9.40 -5.33
N SER A 48 15.92 -8.17 -5.74
CA SER A 48 16.02 -7.03 -4.83
C SER A 48 14.67 -6.69 -4.19
N VAL A 49 13.60 -6.68 -4.99
CA VAL A 49 12.24 -6.47 -4.51
C VAL A 49 11.85 -7.59 -3.54
N SER A 50 12.05 -8.86 -3.91
CA SER A 50 11.68 -10.01 -3.07
C SER A 50 12.40 -10.01 -1.73
N ILE A 51 13.71 -9.78 -1.71
CA ILE A 51 14.50 -9.71 -0.46
C ILE A 51 13.98 -8.58 0.43
N SER A 52 13.77 -7.38 -0.12
CA SER A 52 13.29 -6.24 0.67
C SER A 52 11.90 -6.48 1.25
N MET A 53 10.97 -7.07 0.48
CA MET A 53 9.63 -7.41 0.94
C MET A 53 9.63 -8.48 2.02
N ILE A 54 10.43 -9.54 1.89
CA ILE A 54 10.56 -10.58 2.92
C ILE A 54 11.10 -9.98 4.22
N ILE A 55 12.13 -9.16 4.14
CA ILE A 55 12.70 -8.51 5.33
C ILE A 55 11.68 -7.57 5.97
N ALA A 56 11.01 -6.74 5.19
CA ALA A 56 9.97 -5.84 5.69
C ALA A 56 8.81 -6.61 6.34
N ALA A 57 8.35 -7.69 5.71
CA ALA A 57 7.27 -8.55 6.25
C ALA A 57 7.63 -9.16 7.60
N LEU A 58 8.85 -9.70 7.74
CA LEU A 58 9.31 -10.34 8.97
C LEU A 58 9.60 -9.33 10.09
N LEU A 59 10.09 -8.13 9.74
CA LEU A 59 10.43 -7.10 10.72
C LEU A 59 9.21 -6.31 11.22
N SER A 60 8.17 -6.17 10.42
CA SER A 60 7.03 -5.28 10.72
C SER A 60 6.29 -5.63 12.02
N PRO A 61 5.86 -6.89 12.29
CA PRO A 61 5.16 -7.18 13.55
C PRO A 61 6.02 -6.99 14.81
N PRO A 62 7.29 -7.45 14.88
CA PRO A 62 8.10 -7.22 16.07
C PRO A 62 8.47 -5.75 16.28
N LEU A 63 8.75 -4.99 15.21
CA LEU A 63 9.01 -3.56 15.29
C LEU A 63 7.76 -2.79 15.74
N GLY A 64 6.58 -3.17 15.23
CA GLY A 64 5.31 -2.63 15.69
C GLY A 64 5.08 -2.87 17.18
N ALA A 65 5.32 -4.10 17.66
CA ALA A 65 5.22 -4.43 19.07
C ALA A 65 6.20 -3.64 19.96
N ILE A 66 7.44 -3.41 19.47
CA ILE A 66 8.44 -2.58 20.17
C ILE A 66 7.96 -1.12 20.22
N ALA A 67 7.43 -0.61 19.11
CA ALA A 67 6.94 0.77 19.03
C ALA A 67 5.75 1.02 19.97
N ASP A 68 4.84 0.05 20.09
CA ASP A 68 3.70 0.12 21.02
C ASP A 68 4.16 0.11 22.48
N VAL A 69 5.07 -0.83 22.84
CA VAL A 69 5.61 -0.94 24.22
C VAL A 69 6.37 0.33 24.61
N SER A 70 7.15 0.88 23.68
CA SER A 70 7.96 2.09 23.93
C SER A 70 7.21 3.39 23.74
N ARG A 71 5.98 3.35 23.20
CA ARG A 71 5.17 4.52 22.80
C ARG A 71 5.97 5.52 21.95
N ASN A 72 6.76 5.02 21.02
CA ASN A 72 7.65 5.81 20.16
C ASN A 72 7.37 5.58 18.66
N ARG A 73 6.12 5.32 18.25
CA ARG A 73 5.73 5.07 16.84
C ARG A 73 6.24 6.15 15.89
N LYS A 74 6.14 7.42 16.31
CA LYS A 74 6.61 8.57 15.52
C LYS A 74 8.12 8.56 15.29
N ARG A 75 8.92 8.12 16.26
CA ARG A 75 10.37 7.99 16.09
C ARG A 75 10.72 6.86 15.13
N PHE A 76 10.02 5.72 15.23
CA PHE A 76 10.20 4.63 14.27
C PHE A 76 9.84 5.08 12.86
N LEU A 77 8.69 5.73 12.68
CA LEU A 77 8.29 6.30 11.39
C LEU A 77 9.36 7.26 10.85
N LEU A 78 9.90 8.17 11.69
CA LEU A 78 10.95 9.10 11.27
C LEU A 78 12.23 8.37 10.83
N ILE A 79 12.70 7.39 11.60
CA ILE A 79 13.92 6.63 11.28
C ILE A 79 13.75 5.91 9.93
N PHE A 80 12.64 5.21 9.73
CA PHE A 80 12.37 4.47 8.50
C PHE A 80 12.15 5.40 7.30
N THR A 81 11.48 6.55 7.50
CA THR A 81 11.37 7.58 6.46
C THR A 81 12.74 8.12 6.07
N LEU A 82 13.62 8.42 7.04
CA LEU A 82 14.97 8.92 6.74
C LEU A 82 15.83 7.88 6.04
N ILE A 83 15.74 6.60 6.42
CA ILE A 83 16.44 5.51 5.72
C ILE A 83 15.96 5.47 4.26
N SER A 84 14.64 5.50 4.02
CA SER A 84 14.10 5.49 2.66
C SER A 84 14.58 6.69 1.86
N VAL A 85 14.45 7.90 2.39
CA VAL A 85 14.82 9.15 1.72
C VAL A 85 16.32 9.21 1.41
N ILE A 86 17.17 8.91 2.40
CA ILE A 86 18.63 8.98 2.23
C ILE A 86 19.11 7.97 1.20
N CYS A 87 18.67 6.70 1.31
CA CYS A 87 19.06 5.67 0.35
C CYS A 87 18.54 5.99 -1.06
N THR A 88 17.32 6.55 -1.18
CA THR A 88 16.77 7.00 -2.47
C THR A 88 17.61 8.13 -3.08
N ALA A 89 18.01 9.13 -2.30
CA ALA A 89 18.88 10.19 -2.78
C ALA A 89 20.27 9.66 -3.19
N LEU A 90 20.83 8.70 -2.44
CA LEU A 90 22.12 8.08 -2.75
C LEU A 90 22.09 7.23 -4.04
N MET A 91 20.91 6.78 -4.52
CA MET A 91 20.79 6.12 -5.83
C MET A 91 21.28 7.00 -6.99
N PHE A 92 21.35 8.33 -6.81
CA PHE A 92 21.97 9.26 -7.75
C PHE A 92 23.39 8.85 -8.14
N TYR A 93 24.14 8.26 -7.22
CA TYR A 93 25.54 7.85 -7.45
C TYR A 93 25.68 6.48 -8.11
N VAL A 94 24.60 5.70 -8.24
CA VAL A 94 24.63 4.40 -8.91
C VAL A 94 24.86 4.58 -10.40
N GLN A 95 25.90 3.99 -10.94
CA GLN A 95 26.28 4.04 -12.33
C GLN A 95 26.19 2.67 -13.01
N LYS A 96 26.49 2.64 -14.31
CA LYS A 96 26.52 1.39 -15.08
C LYS A 96 27.52 0.40 -14.46
N GLY A 97 27.06 -0.79 -14.09
CA GLY A 97 27.88 -1.84 -13.48
C GLY A 97 27.89 -1.84 -11.95
N ASP A 98 27.40 -0.79 -11.28
CA ASP A 98 27.31 -0.71 -9.81
C ASP A 98 26.14 -1.54 -9.25
N VAL A 99 26.04 -2.79 -9.71
CA VAL A 99 24.89 -3.66 -9.42
C VAL A 99 24.68 -3.86 -7.91
N LEU A 100 25.75 -4.16 -7.19
CA LEU A 100 25.65 -4.41 -5.74
C LEU A 100 25.22 -3.15 -4.97
N LEU A 101 25.80 -1.99 -5.30
CA LEU A 101 25.40 -0.70 -4.69
C LEU A 101 23.94 -0.41 -4.95
N GLY A 102 23.48 -0.57 -6.21
CA GLY A 102 22.09 -0.37 -6.59
C GLY A 102 21.11 -1.28 -5.85
N ILE A 103 21.44 -2.56 -5.70
CA ILE A 103 20.65 -3.55 -4.94
C ILE A 103 20.57 -3.16 -3.47
N VAL A 104 21.69 -2.87 -2.82
CA VAL A 104 21.75 -2.56 -1.39
C VAL A 104 20.99 -1.29 -1.08
N LEU A 105 21.18 -0.21 -1.86
CA LEU A 105 20.47 1.04 -1.66
C LEU A 105 18.95 0.86 -1.86
N PHE A 106 18.53 0.10 -2.89
CA PHE A 106 17.12 -0.19 -3.10
C PHE A 106 16.51 -0.99 -1.95
N ILE A 107 17.18 -2.09 -1.52
CA ILE A 107 16.67 -2.91 -0.42
C ILE A 107 16.49 -2.08 0.85
N LEU A 108 17.48 -1.26 1.22
CA LEU A 108 17.38 -0.41 2.41
C LEU A 108 16.29 0.66 2.27
N ALA A 109 16.20 1.31 1.11
CA ALA A 109 15.17 2.30 0.84
C ALA A 109 13.76 1.69 0.92
N ASN A 110 13.57 0.51 0.31
CA ASN A 110 12.28 -0.17 0.28
C ASN A 110 11.89 -0.72 1.66
N ILE A 111 12.82 -1.27 2.44
CA ILE A 111 12.56 -1.64 3.84
C ILE A 111 12.15 -0.39 4.64
N GLY A 112 12.83 0.74 4.44
CA GLY A 112 12.47 2.00 5.08
C GLY A 112 11.05 2.46 4.73
N PHE A 113 10.70 2.39 3.46
CA PHE A 113 9.36 2.73 2.98
C PHE A 113 8.29 1.79 3.55
N GLU A 114 8.44 0.49 3.37
CA GLU A 114 7.46 -0.53 3.72
C GLU A 114 7.25 -0.67 5.23
N ALA A 115 8.34 -0.67 6.03
CA ALA A 115 8.23 -0.69 7.47
C ALA A 115 7.70 0.66 8.03
N GLY A 116 7.99 1.76 7.36
CA GLY A 116 7.46 3.08 7.70
C GLY A 116 5.93 3.13 7.64
N LEU A 117 5.33 2.55 6.60
CA LEU A 117 3.87 2.52 6.41
C LEU A 117 3.13 1.86 7.57
N VAL A 118 3.69 0.83 8.20
CA VAL A 118 3.10 0.17 9.39
C VAL A 118 2.88 1.18 10.53
N PHE A 119 3.89 2.01 10.80
CA PHE A 119 3.78 3.01 11.87
C PHE A 119 2.87 4.16 11.45
N TYR A 120 2.89 4.56 10.19
CA TYR A 120 2.00 5.57 9.64
C TYR A 120 0.53 5.17 9.77
N ASP A 121 0.19 3.97 9.36
CA ASP A 121 -1.17 3.43 9.45
C ASP A 121 -1.66 3.28 10.90
N ALA A 122 -0.76 2.93 11.81
CA ALA A 122 -1.05 2.81 13.24
C ALA A 122 -1.43 4.14 13.92
N PHE A 123 -1.24 5.30 13.25
CA PHE A 123 -1.74 6.59 13.76
C PHE A 123 -3.25 6.76 13.57
N LEU A 124 -3.88 6.11 12.61
CA LEU A 124 -5.30 6.33 12.26
C LEU A 124 -6.24 6.29 13.47
N PRO A 125 -6.15 5.29 14.40
CA PRO A 125 -7.01 5.23 15.58
C PRO A 125 -6.84 6.41 16.54
N ASN A 126 -5.68 7.09 16.51
CA ASN A 126 -5.37 8.22 17.39
C ASN A 126 -5.71 9.59 16.78
N LEU A 127 -6.07 9.65 15.50
CA LEU A 127 -6.36 10.90 14.78
C LEU A 127 -7.81 11.29 14.85
N THR A 128 -8.72 10.32 14.92
CA THR A 128 -10.15 10.55 14.83
C THR A 128 -10.94 9.49 15.60
N GLU A 129 -12.22 9.75 15.78
CA GLU A 129 -13.15 8.77 16.36
C GLU A 129 -13.44 7.63 15.39
N LYS A 130 -13.77 6.46 15.92
CA LYS A 130 -14.06 5.24 15.16
C LYS A 130 -15.08 5.46 14.02
N LYS A 131 -16.09 6.31 14.24
CA LYS A 131 -17.12 6.64 13.23
C LYS A 131 -16.60 7.34 11.98
N ASN A 132 -15.37 7.89 12.03
CA ASN A 132 -14.75 8.63 10.93
C ASN A 132 -13.52 7.90 10.35
N PHE A 133 -13.23 6.66 10.76
CA PHE A 133 -12.07 5.92 10.26
C PHE A 133 -12.08 5.73 8.75
N GLY A 134 -13.27 5.49 8.15
CA GLY A 134 -13.43 5.30 6.73
C GLY A 134 -13.02 6.52 5.93
N ARG A 135 -13.58 7.70 6.25
CA ARG A 135 -13.28 8.93 5.53
C ARG A 135 -11.83 9.40 5.73
N VAL A 136 -11.29 9.27 6.94
CA VAL A 136 -9.90 9.70 7.20
C VAL A 136 -8.91 8.78 6.47
N SER A 137 -9.14 7.48 6.48
CA SER A 137 -8.37 6.52 5.67
C SER A 137 -8.50 6.82 4.17
N GLY A 138 -9.73 7.11 3.70
CA GLY A 138 -10.00 7.49 2.31
C GLY A 138 -9.26 8.75 1.88
N TYR A 139 -9.20 9.77 2.73
CA TYR A 139 -8.44 11.00 2.47
C TYR A 139 -6.93 10.71 2.34
N GLY A 140 -6.38 9.83 3.17
CA GLY A 140 -4.98 9.41 3.06
C GLY A 140 -4.69 8.80 1.69
N PHE A 141 -5.40 7.74 1.31
CA PHE A 141 -5.19 7.09 0.01
C PHE A 141 -5.46 8.02 -1.18
N ALA A 142 -6.52 8.85 -1.12
CA ALA A 142 -6.76 9.85 -2.17
C ALA A 142 -5.59 10.83 -2.33
N MET A 143 -5.05 11.33 -1.21
CA MET A 143 -3.86 12.18 -1.22
C MET A 143 -2.63 11.45 -1.77
N GLY A 144 -2.47 10.17 -1.46
CA GLY A 144 -1.42 9.33 -2.03
C GLY A 144 -1.50 9.25 -3.57
N TYR A 145 -2.67 8.95 -4.12
CA TYR A 145 -2.86 8.93 -5.59
C TYR A 145 -2.62 10.30 -6.23
N ILE A 146 -3.05 11.39 -5.58
CA ILE A 146 -2.76 12.75 -6.05
C ILE A 146 -1.25 13.03 -6.00
N GLY A 147 -0.55 12.59 -4.94
CA GLY A 147 0.90 12.69 -4.81
C GLY A 147 1.64 11.94 -5.92
N ALA A 148 1.17 10.74 -6.27
CA ALA A 148 1.69 9.95 -7.37
C ALA A 148 1.61 10.72 -8.71
N LEU A 149 0.44 11.29 -9.00
CA LEU A 149 0.25 12.12 -10.22
C LEU A 149 1.13 13.37 -10.19
N ALA A 150 1.21 14.05 -9.05
CA ALA A 150 2.01 15.27 -8.90
C ALA A 150 3.51 15.00 -9.14
N VAL A 151 4.08 13.96 -8.54
CA VAL A 151 5.50 13.63 -8.73
C VAL A 151 5.78 13.16 -10.15
N LEU A 152 4.87 12.40 -10.78
CA LEU A 152 5.02 12.00 -12.18
C LEU A 152 5.06 13.22 -13.10
N LEU A 153 4.18 14.21 -12.91
CA LEU A 153 4.19 15.45 -13.69
C LEU A 153 5.50 16.23 -13.52
N ILE A 154 6.00 16.34 -12.27
CA ILE A 154 7.28 17.00 -12.00
C ILE A 154 8.41 16.30 -12.78
N ILE A 155 8.44 14.96 -12.74
CA ILE A 155 9.50 14.20 -13.40
C ILE A 155 9.34 14.23 -14.94
N MET A 156 8.13 14.22 -15.47
CA MET A 156 7.90 14.38 -16.92
C MET A 156 8.47 15.72 -17.46
N VAL A 157 8.33 16.79 -16.67
CA VAL A 157 8.91 18.10 -17.03
C VAL A 157 10.44 18.11 -16.87
N LEU A 158 10.97 17.34 -15.92
CA LEU A 158 12.40 17.28 -15.63
C LEU A 158 13.17 16.49 -16.70
N LEU A 159 12.61 15.39 -17.21
CA LEU A 159 13.31 14.47 -18.10
C LEU A 159 13.37 15.04 -19.54
N PRO A 160 14.56 15.18 -20.12
CA PRO A 160 14.70 15.51 -21.54
C PRO A 160 14.38 14.28 -22.42
N ALA A 161 14.37 14.46 -23.73
CA ALA A 161 14.21 13.35 -24.66
C ALA A 161 15.29 12.27 -24.42
N GLU A 162 14.95 10.99 -24.61
CA GLU A 162 15.86 9.86 -24.38
C GLU A 162 17.14 9.92 -25.25
N THR A 163 17.09 10.64 -26.37
CA THR A 163 18.24 10.89 -27.28
C THR A 163 19.19 11.95 -26.75
N SER A 164 18.85 12.69 -25.70
CA SER A 164 19.72 13.73 -25.14
C SER A 164 20.94 13.11 -24.45
N PRO A 165 22.14 13.69 -24.64
CA PRO A 165 23.36 13.28 -23.94
C PRO A 165 23.22 13.29 -22.42
N ASP A 166 22.40 14.20 -21.88
CA ASP A 166 22.19 14.41 -20.46
C ASP A 166 21.08 13.54 -19.88
N TYR A 167 20.38 12.72 -20.69
CA TYR A 167 19.23 11.93 -20.27
C TYR A 167 19.52 11.11 -19.00
N ILE A 168 20.65 10.38 -18.96
CA ILE A 168 21.04 9.54 -17.81
C ILE A 168 21.29 10.38 -16.54
N PHE A 169 21.83 11.60 -16.68
CA PHE A 169 21.98 12.50 -15.54
C PHE A 169 20.63 12.90 -14.96
N TYR A 170 19.67 13.31 -15.80
CA TYR A 170 18.33 13.67 -15.35
C TYR A 170 17.52 12.49 -14.79
N VAL A 171 17.71 11.28 -15.34
CA VAL A 171 17.17 10.06 -14.75
C VAL A 171 17.68 9.87 -13.31
N ARG A 172 18.97 10.03 -13.06
CA ARG A 172 19.52 9.96 -11.69
C ARG A 172 19.06 11.12 -10.83
N LEU A 173 18.95 12.34 -11.39
CA LEU A 173 18.42 13.50 -10.65
C LEU A 173 16.97 13.28 -10.20
N SER A 174 16.18 12.53 -10.96
CA SER A 174 14.80 12.19 -10.58
C SER A 174 14.71 11.44 -9.24
N PHE A 175 15.73 10.66 -8.87
CA PHE A 175 15.77 9.97 -7.57
C PHE A 175 15.96 10.97 -6.42
N VAL A 176 16.80 11.99 -6.63
CA VAL A 176 16.99 13.07 -5.65
C VAL A 176 15.71 13.90 -5.51
N VAL A 177 15.03 14.20 -6.62
CA VAL A 177 13.75 14.90 -6.61
C VAL A 177 12.67 14.10 -5.89
N ALA A 178 12.58 12.79 -6.13
CA ALA A 178 11.64 11.92 -5.42
C ALA A 178 11.94 11.86 -3.91
N ALA A 179 13.21 11.77 -3.52
CA ALA A 179 13.65 11.80 -2.13
C ALA A 179 13.32 13.14 -1.45
N ALA A 180 13.59 14.26 -2.14
CA ALA A 180 13.27 15.60 -1.65
C ALA A 180 11.76 15.82 -1.51
N PHE A 181 10.97 15.36 -2.48
CA PHE A 181 9.51 15.39 -2.43
C PHE A 181 8.99 14.61 -1.22
N PHE A 182 9.46 13.37 -1.04
CA PHE A 182 9.09 12.55 0.10
C PHE A 182 9.45 13.22 1.43
N LEU A 183 10.68 13.72 1.56
CA LEU A 183 11.12 14.39 2.77
C LEU A 183 10.28 15.64 3.05
N PHE A 184 10.15 16.56 2.09
CA PHE A 184 9.51 17.86 2.26
C PHE A 184 8.05 17.72 2.71
N PHE A 185 7.26 16.90 2.03
CA PHE A 185 5.85 16.74 2.34
C PHE A 185 5.59 15.80 3.55
N SER A 186 6.60 15.06 4.03
CA SER A 186 6.48 14.29 5.28
C SER A 186 6.79 15.12 6.54
N ILE A 187 7.56 16.21 6.44
CA ILE A 187 7.94 17.07 7.58
C ILE A 187 6.73 17.53 8.41
N PRO A 188 5.59 17.99 7.84
CA PRO A 188 4.46 18.44 8.61
C PRO A 188 3.89 17.39 9.57
N LEU A 189 3.88 16.10 9.21
CA LEU A 189 3.50 15.05 10.13
C LEU A 189 4.40 15.03 11.37
N PHE A 190 5.72 15.09 11.15
CA PHE A 190 6.69 15.04 12.24
C PHE A 190 6.68 16.30 13.13
N LEU A 191 6.28 17.43 12.62
CA LEU A 191 6.20 18.67 13.41
C LEU A 191 4.86 18.79 14.16
N PHE A 192 3.75 18.47 13.51
CA PHE A 192 2.43 18.85 13.98
C PHE A 192 1.55 17.70 14.50
N VAL A 193 1.83 16.45 14.14
CA VAL A 193 1.11 15.29 14.69
C VAL A 193 1.80 14.85 15.97
N SER A 194 1.12 15.04 17.12
CA SER A 194 1.65 14.65 18.42
C SER A 194 1.30 13.21 18.77
N GLU A 195 2.24 12.49 19.34
CA GLU A 195 2.03 11.21 20.00
C GLU A 195 1.97 11.42 21.52
N PRO A 196 1.07 10.73 22.26
CA PRO A 196 1.04 10.79 23.72
C PRO A 196 2.40 10.34 24.29
N LYS A 197 3.11 11.25 24.95
CA LYS A 197 4.44 10.96 25.52
C LYS A 197 4.32 10.07 26.75
N LEU A 198 4.92 8.90 26.73
CA LEU A 198 5.44 8.22 27.92
C LEU A 198 6.95 8.03 27.69
N SER A 199 7.78 8.58 28.57
CA SER A 199 9.23 8.49 28.46
C SER A 199 9.72 7.13 28.99
N LEU A 200 9.45 6.04 28.26
CA LEU A 200 10.17 4.80 28.46
C LEU A 200 11.37 4.82 27.51
N GLN A 201 12.57 4.97 28.09
CA GLN A 201 13.80 4.79 27.34
C GLN A 201 13.79 3.37 26.71
N LEU A 202 14.18 3.29 25.44
CA LEU A 202 14.41 2.02 24.75
C LEU A 202 15.51 1.23 25.50
N LYS A 203 15.12 0.48 26.53
CA LYS A 203 16.02 -0.46 27.20
C LYS A 203 16.26 -1.66 26.27
N LYS A 204 17.44 -2.25 26.31
CA LYS A 204 17.78 -3.51 25.58
C LYS A 204 16.70 -4.60 25.76
N SER A 205 15.95 -4.56 26.86
CA SER A 205 14.80 -5.43 27.12
C SER A 205 13.62 -5.20 26.17
N ALA A 206 13.45 -4.00 25.57
CA ALA A 206 12.29 -3.70 24.70
C ALA A 206 12.31 -4.54 23.42
N ILE A 207 13.49 -4.81 22.83
CA ILE A 207 13.61 -5.66 21.63
C ILE A 207 13.20 -7.09 21.97
N ARG A 208 13.71 -7.66 23.07
CA ARG A 208 13.34 -9.01 23.50
C ARG A 208 11.85 -9.12 23.83
N ILE A 209 11.29 -8.12 24.50
CA ILE A 209 9.87 -8.06 24.84
C ILE A 209 9.04 -7.96 23.54
N GLY A 210 9.42 -7.12 22.58
CA GLY A 210 8.71 -6.97 21.32
C GLY A 210 8.69 -8.26 20.48
N LEU A 211 9.84 -8.93 20.34
CA LEU A 211 9.93 -10.22 19.65
C LEU A 211 9.07 -11.30 20.32
N GLN A 212 9.16 -11.41 21.65
CA GLN A 212 8.34 -12.36 22.42
C GLN A 212 6.84 -12.04 22.32
N LYS A 213 6.48 -10.76 22.38
CA LYS A 213 5.10 -10.29 22.26
C LYS A 213 4.54 -10.59 20.88
N SER A 214 5.25 -10.26 19.81
CA SER A 214 4.86 -10.56 18.43
C SER A 214 4.66 -12.07 18.22
N GLY A 215 5.58 -12.92 18.69
CA GLY A 215 5.44 -14.37 18.60
C GLY A 215 4.24 -14.92 19.39
N ARG A 216 3.94 -14.34 20.58
CA ARG A 216 2.72 -14.68 21.34
C ARG A 216 1.46 -14.26 20.59
N THR A 217 1.46 -13.06 20.01
CA THR A 217 0.32 -12.56 19.23
C THR A 217 0.04 -13.42 18.01
N LEU A 218 1.07 -13.88 17.32
CA LEU A 218 0.89 -14.80 16.19
C LEU A 218 0.23 -16.11 16.64
N ARG A 219 0.63 -16.66 17.79
CA ARG A 219 -0.01 -17.84 18.39
C ARG A 219 -1.43 -17.53 18.84
N ALA A 220 -1.68 -16.38 19.47
CA ALA A 220 -3.00 -15.93 19.90
C ALA A 220 -3.96 -15.78 18.70
N LEU A 221 -3.47 -15.29 17.55
CA LEU A 221 -4.24 -15.16 16.32
C LEU A 221 -4.64 -16.51 15.73
N PHE A 222 -3.69 -17.44 15.54
CA PHE A 222 -3.90 -18.63 14.72
C PHE A 222 -4.00 -19.95 15.50
N VAL A 223 -3.37 -20.04 16.69
CA VAL A 223 -3.41 -21.24 17.53
C VAL A 223 -4.47 -21.13 18.61
N HIS A 224 -4.42 -20.10 19.43
CA HIS A 224 -5.35 -19.92 20.55
C HIS A 224 -6.67 -19.26 20.16
N LYS A 225 -6.72 -18.63 18.97
CA LYS A 225 -7.92 -17.95 18.43
C LYS A 225 -8.50 -16.88 19.37
N GLU A 226 -7.64 -16.16 20.08
CA GLU A 226 -8.05 -15.08 21.00
C GLU A 226 -8.66 -13.88 20.26
N TYR A 227 -8.26 -13.70 18.98
CA TYR A 227 -8.72 -12.62 18.11
C TYR A 227 -9.35 -13.16 16.81
N PRO A 228 -10.47 -13.89 16.88
CA PRO A 228 -11.00 -14.63 15.73
C PRO A 228 -11.42 -13.73 14.58
N SER A 229 -11.95 -12.54 14.86
CA SER A 229 -12.33 -11.56 13.83
C SER A 229 -11.12 -10.97 13.11
N ILE A 230 -10.03 -10.68 13.82
CA ILE A 230 -8.79 -10.19 13.22
C ILE A 230 -8.17 -11.28 12.35
N SER A 231 -8.07 -12.51 12.85
CA SER A 231 -7.50 -13.64 12.09
C SER A 231 -8.27 -13.90 10.79
N ARG A 232 -9.61 -13.92 10.86
CA ARG A 232 -10.46 -14.07 9.66
C ARG A 232 -10.28 -12.90 8.71
N PHE A 233 -10.19 -11.68 9.22
CA PHE A 233 -9.96 -10.50 8.38
C PHE A 233 -8.59 -10.55 7.71
N LEU A 234 -7.52 -10.89 8.42
CA LEU A 234 -6.17 -11.01 7.86
C LEU A 234 -6.10 -12.07 6.75
N LEU A 235 -6.77 -13.20 6.92
CA LEU A 235 -6.86 -14.24 5.88
C LEU A 235 -7.69 -13.78 4.67
N ALA A 236 -8.81 -13.10 4.89
CA ALA A 236 -9.61 -12.53 3.81
C ALA A 236 -8.79 -11.46 3.05
N PHE A 237 -8.13 -10.58 3.79
CA PHE A 237 -7.26 -9.52 3.26
C PHE A 237 -6.13 -10.11 2.42
N PHE A 238 -5.43 -11.11 2.92
CA PHE A 238 -4.37 -11.79 2.18
C PHE A 238 -4.85 -12.24 0.80
N LEU A 239 -6.01 -12.90 0.72
CA LEU A 239 -6.53 -13.41 -0.53
C LEU A 239 -6.95 -12.30 -1.51
N TYR A 240 -7.84 -11.40 -1.09
CA TYR A 240 -8.32 -10.40 -2.04
C TYR A 240 -7.25 -9.35 -2.39
N ASN A 241 -6.31 -9.06 -1.48
CA ASN A 241 -5.19 -8.16 -1.78
C ASN A 241 -4.20 -8.79 -2.77
N ASP A 242 -3.95 -10.12 -2.66
CA ASP A 242 -3.17 -10.87 -3.64
C ASP A 242 -3.80 -10.80 -5.04
N ALA A 243 -5.13 -10.95 -5.11
CA ALA A 243 -5.87 -10.77 -6.36
C ALA A 243 -5.75 -9.36 -6.94
N ILE A 244 -5.89 -8.33 -6.10
CA ILE A 244 -5.76 -6.92 -6.51
C ILE A 244 -4.37 -6.64 -7.07
N ILE A 245 -3.32 -7.01 -6.33
CA ILE A 245 -1.93 -6.82 -6.76
C ILE A 245 -1.65 -7.56 -8.07
N THR A 246 -2.15 -8.79 -8.20
CA THR A 246 -2.01 -9.60 -9.42
C THR A 246 -2.65 -8.92 -10.63
N ILE A 247 -3.90 -8.44 -10.50
CA ILE A 247 -4.58 -7.75 -11.60
C ILE A 247 -3.82 -6.49 -12.01
N ILE A 248 -3.33 -5.71 -11.05
CA ILE A 248 -2.54 -4.51 -11.34
C ILE A 248 -1.25 -4.88 -12.09
N ALA A 249 -0.54 -5.91 -11.65
CA ALA A 249 0.72 -6.36 -12.25
C ALA A 249 0.56 -6.86 -13.68
N PHE A 250 -0.54 -7.53 -14.00
CA PHE A 250 -0.77 -8.12 -15.30
C PHE A 250 -1.65 -7.28 -16.26
N ALA A 251 -2.20 -6.15 -15.79
CA ALA A 251 -3.11 -5.32 -16.58
C ALA A 251 -2.50 -4.84 -17.91
N SER A 252 -1.24 -4.39 -17.90
CA SER A 252 -0.53 -3.96 -19.12
C SER A 252 -0.25 -5.12 -20.08
N ILE A 253 0.12 -6.28 -19.55
CA ILE A 253 0.37 -7.50 -20.35
C ILE A 253 -0.94 -7.95 -21.01
N PHE A 254 -2.04 -7.93 -20.25
CA PHE A 254 -3.36 -8.25 -20.77
C PHE A 254 -3.77 -7.28 -21.90
N ALA A 255 -3.65 -5.97 -21.67
CA ALA A 255 -3.98 -4.93 -22.65
C ALA A 255 -3.17 -5.08 -23.94
N SER A 256 -1.87 -5.30 -23.85
CA SER A 256 -0.96 -5.47 -24.98
C SER A 256 -1.22 -6.77 -25.73
N LYS A 257 -1.35 -7.92 -25.03
CA LYS A 257 -1.46 -9.25 -25.68
C LYS A 257 -2.88 -9.59 -26.19
N ILE A 258 -3.92 -9.11 -25.51
CA ILE A 258 -5.31 -9.49 -25.82
C ILE A 258 -6.02 -8.43 -26.68
N LEU A 259 -5.77 -7.17 -26.41
CA LEU A 259 -6.44 -6.05 -27.08
C LEU A 259 -5.55 -5.32 -28.07
N MET A 260 -4.25 -5.74 -28.17
CA MET A 260 -3.23 -5.13 -29.03
C MET A 260 -3.16 -3.61 -28.84
N MET A 261 -3.33 -3.15 -27.58
CA MET A 261 -3.28 -1.74 -27.25
C MET A 261 -1.87 -1.19 -27.45
N THR A 262 -1.79 0.04 -27.98
CA THR A 262 -0.54 0.79 -28.06
C THR A 262 -0.10 1.24 -26.67
N ASP A 263 1.20 1.58 -26.52
CA ASP A 263 1.73 2.10 -25.25
C ASP A 263 0.97 3.34 -24.79
N GLU A 264 0.60 4.23 -25.73
CA GLU A 264 -0.19 5.42 -25.45
C GLU A 264 -1.57 5.07 -24.87
N GLN A 265 -2.27 4.11 -25.44
CA GLN A 265 -3.57 3.64 -24.94
C GLN A 265 -3.45 2.99 -23.54
N ILE A 266 -2.37 2.27 -23.28
CA ILE A 266 -2.07 1.69 -21.97
C ILE A 266 -1.81 2.79 -20.94
N ILE A 267 -1.09 3.85 -21.30
CA ILE A 267 -0.88 5.01 -20.44
C ILE A 267 -2.23 5.67 -20.09
N TYR A 268 -3.09 5.92 -21.08
CA TYR A 268 -4.43 6.46 -20.83
C TYR A 268 -5.25 5.55 -19.91
N PHE A 269 -5.17 4.24 -20.08
CA PHE A 269 -5.82 3.28 -19.18
C PHE A 269 -5.36 3.47 -17.73
N PHE A 270 -4.05 3.55 -17.48
CA PHE A 270 -3.54 3.74 -16.12
C PHE A 270 -3.90 5.12 -15.54
N VAL A 271 -3.97 6.17 -16.35
CA VAL A 271 -4.45 7.50 -15.91
C VAL A 271 -5.92 7.42 -15.47
N ILE A 272 -6.78 6.71 -16.22
CA ILE A 272 -8.17 6.48 -15.84
C ILE A 272 -8.25 5.71 -14.52
N VAL A 273 -7.52 4.59 -14.40
CA VAL A 273 -7.48 3.77 -13.19
C VAL A 273 -7.05 4.59 -11.98
N GLN A 274 -5.98 5.38 -12.13
CA GLN A 274 -5.43 6.18 -11.03
C GLN A 274 -6.39 7.31 -10.61
N SER A 275 -7.00 7.98 -11.58
CA SER A 275 -7.98 9.05 -11.32
C SER A 275 -9.23 8.51 -10.62
N THR A 276 -9.71 7.35 -11.05
CA THR A 276 -10.87 6.71 -10.41
C THR A 276 -10.54 6.11 -9.05
N ALA A 277 -9.27 5.72 -8.79
CA ALA A 277 -8.82 5.30 -7.47
C ALA A 277 -8.85 6.46 -6.45
N VAL A 278 -8.51 7.70 -6.88
CA VAL A 278 -8.74 8.91 -6.04
C VAL A 278 -10.20 9.01 -5.65
N ALA A 279 -11.10 8.96 -6.64
CA ALA A 279 -12.54 9.07 -6.41
C ALA A 279 -13.06 7.92 -5.53
N GLY A 280 -12.61 6.69 -5.80
CA GLY A 280 -12.97 5.48 -5.04
C GLY A 280 -12.57 5.59 -3.57
N SER A 281 -11.33 6.00 -3.28
CA SER A 281 -10.85 6.19 -1.91
C SER A 281 -11.69 7.21 -1.15
N PHE A 282 -12.00 8.33 -1.78
CA PHE A 282 -12.75 9.41 -1.16
C PHE A 282 -14.22 9.02 -0.93
N ILE A 283 -14.92 8.58 -1.96
CA ILE A 283 -16.35 8.27 -1.93
C ILE A 283 -16.62 7.08 -0.99
N PHE A 284 -15.90 5.97 -1.18
CA PHE A 284 -16.13 4.77 -0.37
C PHE A 284 -15.58 4.92 1.06
N GLY A 285 -14.63 5.82 1.30
CA GLY A 285 -14.24 6.24 2.64
C GLY A 285 -15.42 6.85 3.41
N ILE A 286 -16.18 7.76 2.79
CA ILE A 286 -17.39 8.34 3.37
C ILE A 286 -18.50 7.30 3.51
N ILE A 287 -18.74 6.48 2.49
CA ILE A 287 -19.72 5.39 2.54
C ILE A 287 -19.40 4.43 3.69
N SER A 288 -18.12 4.12 3.91
CA SER A 288 -17.65 3.26 4.99
C SER A 288 -18.02 3.79 6.38
N ASP A 289 -18.05 5.10 6.58
CA ASP A 289 -18.47 5.70 7.85
C ASP A 289 -20.00 5.52 8.09
N HIS A 290 -20.80 5.43 7.03
CA HIS A 290 -22.26 5.28 7.15
C HIS A 290 -22.73 3.83 7.29
N ILE A 291 -22.22 2.92 6.45
CA ILE A 291 -22.66 1.52 6.40
C ILE A 291 -21.71 0.54 7.09
N GLY A 292 -20.52 1.03 7.48
CA GLY A 292 -19.44 0.27 8.09
C GLY A 292 -18.43 -0.30 7.08
N PRO A 293 -17.14 -0.40 7.47
CA PRO A 293 -16.07 -0.79 6.55
C PRO A 293 -16.23 -2.22 6.02
N LYS A 294 -16.70 -3.17 6.81
CA LYS A 294 -16.94 -4.55 6.34
C LYS A 294 -17.93 -4.61 5.16
N LYS A 295 -19.08 -3.91 5.28
CA LYS A 295 -20.09 -3.88 4.20
C LYS A 295 -19.53 -3.18 2.96
N THR A 296 -18.76 -2.12 3.14
CA THR A 296 -18.14 -1.40 2.04
C THR A 296 -17.13 -2.28 1.31
N ILE A 297 -16.25 -3.00 2.03
CA ILE A 297 -15.34 -3.98 1.41
C ILE A 297 -16.14 -5.07 0.67
N THR A 298 -17.25 -5.55 1.24
CA THR A 298 -18.11 -6.53 0.57
C THR A 298 -18.59 -6.00 -0.79
N ILE A 299 -19.05 -4.76 -0.86
CA ILE A 299 -19.48 -4.11 -2.11
C ILE A 299 -18.30 -4.02 -3.08
N THR A 300 -17.12 -3.59 -2.63
CA THR A 300 -15.95 -3.47 -3.51
C THR A 300 -15.45 -4.82 -4.02
N LEU A 301 -15.53 -5.88 -3.23
CA LEU A 301 -15.17 -7.23 -3.69
C LEU A 301 -16.19 -7.77 -4.71
N VAL A 302 -17.46 -7.43 -4.58
CA VAL A 302 -18.47 -7.74 -5.62
C VAL A 302 -18.14 -6.98 -6.91
N ILE A 303 -17.77 -5.68 -6.84
CA ILE A 303 -17.32 -4.94 -8.03
C ILE A 303 -16.08 -5.60 -8.63
N TRP A 304 -15.12 -6.06 -7.83
CA TRP A 304 -13.95 -6.81 -8.32
C TRP A 304 -14.34 -8.10 -9.07
N LEU A 305 -15.35 -8.83 -8.61
CA LEU A 305 -15.86 -10.00 -9.34
C LEU A 305 -16.43 -9.59 -10.71
N PHE A 306 -17.12 -8.45 -10.81
CA PHE A 306 -17.56 -7.90 -12.10
C PHE A 306 -16.36 -7.43 -12.96
N VAL A 307 -15.31 -6.87 -12.37
CA VAL A 307 -14.08 -6.48 -13.08
C VAL A 307 -13.42 -7.70 -13.75
N VAL A 308 -13.27 -8.82 -13.03
CA VAL A 308 -12.64 -10.02 -13.62
C VAL A 308 -13.51 -10.67 -14.68
N VAL A 309 -14.83 -10.70 -14.51
CA VAL A 309 -15.77 -11.15 -15.55
C VAL A 309 -15.75 -10.20 -16.75
N GLY A 310 -15.73 -8.90 -16.51
CA GLY A 310 -15.60 -7.88 -17.56
C GLY A 310 -14.30 -8.04 -18.34
N ALA A 311 -13.16 -8.26 -17.66
CA ALA A 311 -11.88 -8.53 -18.31
C ALA A 311 -11.90 -9.81 -19.15
N PHE A 312 -12.63 -10.84 -18.72
CA PHE A 312 -12.82 -12.06 -19.52
C PHE A 312 -13.62 -11.80 -20.79
N LEU A 313 -14.68 -10.99 -20.72
CA LEU A 313 -15.62 -10.73 -21.81
C LEU A 313 -15.22 -9.59 -22.75
N VAL A 314 -14.27 -8.73 -22.36
CA VAL A 314 -13.88 -7.53 -23.10
C VAL A 314 -13.40 -7.87 -24.53
N GLN A 315 -13.86 -7.10 -25.52
CA GLN A 315 -13.54 -7.31 -26.94
C GLN A 315 -12.81 -6.10 -27.57
N ASN A 316 -12.89 -4.93 -26.97
CA ASN A 316 -12.27 -3.72 -27.52
C ASN A 316 -11.73 -2.80 -26.42
N VAL A 317 -10.92 -1.82 -26.84
CA VAL A 317 -10.22 -0.87 -25.95
C VAL A 317 -11.18 -0.05 -25.10
N PHE A 318 -12.32 0.38 -25.68
CA PHE A 318 -13.31 1.19 -24.95
C PHE A 318 -13.94 0.41 -23.78
N GLN A 319 -14.32 -0.85 -24.02
CA GLN A 319 -14.82 -1.72 -22.94
C GLN A 319 -13.75 -1.94 -21.86
N PHE A 320 -12.47 -2.04 -22.25
CA PHE A 320 -11.39 -2.19 -21.29
C PHE A 320 -11.19 -0.95 -20.43
N TYR A 321 -11.39 0.25 -20.99
CA TYR A 321 -11.40 1.49 -20.20
C TYR A 321 -12.53 1.51 -19.16
N LEU A 322 -13.71 0.99 -19.48
CA LEU A 322 -14.82 0.86 -18.51
C LEU A 322 -14.49 -0.14 -17.39
N VAL A 323 -13.84 -1.25 -17.74
CA VAL A 323 -13.31 -2.21 -16.76
C VAL A 323 -12.26 -1.54 -15.86
N GLY A 324 -11.34 -0.75 -16.46
CA GLY A 324 -10.33 0.02 -15.75
C GLY A 324 -10.91 1.05 -14.79
N LEU A 325 -11.96 1.76 -15.20
CA LEU A 325 -12.68 2.71 -14.34
C LEU A 325 -13.24 2.00 -13.09
N SER A 326 -13.90 0.85 -13.28
CA SER A 326 -14.43 0.05 -12.17
C SER A 326 -13.32 -0.53 -11.27
N ALA A 327 -12.21 -0.96 -11.87
CA ALA A 327 -11.04 -1.45 -11.15
C ALA A 327 -10.42 -0.34 -10.29
N GLY A 328 -10.21 0.87 -10.84
CA GLY A 328 -9.67 2.00 -10.12
C GLY A 328 -10.52 2.38 -8.91
N LEU A 329 -11.84 2.55 -9.10
CA LEU A 329 -12.78 2.78 -7.99
C LEU A 329 -12.62 1.73 -6.88
N SER A 330 -12.46 0.44 -7.28
CA SER A 330 -12.34 -0.68 -6.35
C SER A 330 -10.97 -0.77 -5.68
N ILE A 331 -9.88 -0.39 -6.36
CA ILE A 331 -8.53 -0.30 -5.76
C ILE A 331 -8.56 0.68 -4.59
N GLY A 332 -8.94 1.92 -4.86
CA GLY A 332 -8.95 2.97 -3.84
C GLY A 332 -9.88 2.65 -2.66
N SER A 333 -11.07 2.11 -2.94
CA SER A 333 -12.03 1.74 -1.90
C SER A 333 -11.57 0.53 -1.09
N SER A 334 -11.05 -0.53 -1.71
CA SER A 334 -10.56 -1.73 -1.00
C SER A 334 -9.45 -1.39 -0.04
N GLN A 335 -8.46 -0.61 -0.47
CA GLN A 335 -7.32 -0.21 0.37
C GLN A 335 -7.76 0.65 1.56
N SER A 336 -8.55 1.71 1.29
CA SER A 336 -8.97 2.64 2.34
C SER A 336 -9.90 1.98 3.38
N CYS A 337 -10.84 1.15 2.94
CA CYS A 337 -11.78 0.46 3.83
C CYS A 337 -11.11 -0.69 4.59
N SER A 338 -10.11 -1.38 4.02
CA SER A 338 -9.34 -2.42 4.70
C SER A 338 -8.52 -1.84 5.85
N ARG A 339 -7.83 -0.72 5.64
CA ARG A 339 -7.12 0.02 6.70
C ARG A 339 -8.08 0.48 7.79
N SER A 340 -9.26 0.98 7.41
CA SER A 340 -10.31 1.38 8.35
C SER A 340 -10.85 0.20 9.16
N LEU A 341 -11.11 -0.96 8.54
CA LEU A 341 -11.58 -2.16 9.22
C LEU A 341 -10.51 -2.69 10.19
N MET A 342 -9.25 -2.72 9.77
CA MET A 342 -8.15 -3.11 10.65
C MET A 342 -8.06 -2.19 11.87
N ALA A 343 -8.12 -0.87 11.67
CA ALA A 343 -8.12 0.11 12.77
C ALA A 343 -9.28 -0.11 13.76
N LEU A 344 -10.45 -0.51 13.24
CA LEU A 344 -11.64 -0.77 14.06
C LEU A 344 -11.51 -2.06 14.90
N LEU A 345 -10.87 -3.09 14.34
CA LEU A 345 -10.70 -4.40 15.01
C LEU A 345 -9.51 -4.41 15.96
N THR A 346 -8.55 -3.52 15.78
CA THR A 346 -7.29 -3.50 16.55
C THR A 346 -7.54 -3.11 18.01
N PRO A 347 -6.98 -3.88 18.98
CA PRO A 347 -7.00 -3.53 20.37
C PRO A 347 -6.24 -2.23 20.64
N HIS A 348 -6.76 -1.40 21.56
CA HIS A 348 -6.10 -0.16 21.96
C HIS A 348 -4.70 -0.42 22.53
N GLU A 349 -3.75 0.47 22.27
CA GLU A 349 -2.33 0.41 22.66
C GLU A 349 -1.49 -0.71 21.99
N ARG A 350 -2.06 -1.40 20.98
CA ARG A 350 -1.38 -2.43 20.19
C ARG A 350 -1.47 -2.16 18.68
N GLU A 351 -1.69 -0.92 18.31
CA GLU A 351 -2.00 -0.54 16.94
C GLU A 351 -0.83 -0.85 16.00
N ALA A 352 0.40 -0.47 16.35
CA ALA A 352 1.55 -0.71 15.49
C ALA A 352 1.88 -2.22 15.33
N GLU A 353 1.69 -3.02 16.38
CA GLU A 353 1.87 -4.47 16.31
C GLU A 353 0.87 -5.11 15.34
N PHE A 354 -0.42 -4.79 15.46
CA PHE A 354 -1.45 -5.38 14.62
C PHE A 354 -1.41 -4.85 13.18
N PHE A 355 -1.06 -3.59 12.96
CA PHE A 355 -0.78 -3.06 11.63
C PHE A 355 0.49 -3.70 11.04
N GLY A 356 1.48 -4.08 11.86
CA GLY A 356 2.61 -4.89 11.44
C GLY A 356 2.21 -6.26 10.89
N PHE A 357 1.20 -6.91 11.47
CA PHE A 357 0.62 -8.12 10.89
C PHE A 357 -0.18 -7.80 9.62
N TYR A 358 -1.05 -6.79 9.64
CA TYR A 358 -1.93 -6.47 8.53
C TYR A 358 -1.17 -6.03 7.29
N ASP A 359 -0.52 -4.87 7.33
CA ASP A 359 0.19 -4.30 6.18
C ASP A 359 1.57 -4.96 5.98
N GLY A 360 2.30 -5.20 7.08
CA GLY A 360 3.62 -5.80 7.03
C GLY A 360 3.57 -7.26 6.61
N LEU A 361 3.15 -8.18 7.48
CA LEU A 361 3.25 -9.61 7.20
C LEU A 361 2.27 -10.06 6.11
N PHE A 362 0.97 -9.84 6.30
CA PHE A 362 -0.05 -10.33 5.38
C PHE A 362 -0.11 -9.51 4.09
N GLY A 363 0.02 -8.18 4.17
CA GLY A 363 0.01 -7.31 3.01
C GLY A 363 1.17 -7.54 2.06
N LYS A 364 2.39 -7.68 2.59
CA LYS A 364 3.59 -7.92 1.74
C LYS A 364 3.66 -9.35 1.23
N SER A 365 3.21 -10.34 2.03
CA SER A 365 3.19 -11.74 1.60
C SER A 365 2.08 -12.05 0.59
N SER A 366 1.05 -11.21 0.48
CA SER A 366 -0.06 -11.41 -0.46
C SER A 366 0.33 -11.19 -1.93
N ALA A 367 1.51 -10.67 -2.22
CA ALA A 367 1.97 -10.48 -3.61
C ALA A 367 2.71 -11.70 -4.20
N VAL A 368 2.51 -12.89 -3.64
CA VAL A 368 3.31 -14.08 -4.02
C VAL A 368 2.50 -15.12 -4.76
N VAL A 369 1.34 -15.48 -4.23
CA VAL A 369 0.57 -16.64 -4.74
C VAL A 369 -0.19 -16.29 -6.01
N GLY A 370 -0.85 -15.15 -6.05
CA GLY A 370 -1.67 -14.71 -7.17
C GLY A 370 -0.91 -14.55 -8.49
N PRO A 371 0.23 -13.85 -8.53
CA PRO A 371 1.02 -13.72 -9.74
C PRO A 371 1.50 -15.05 -10.31
N LEU A 372 1.93 -16.01 -9.45
CA LEU A 372 2.30 -17.35 -9.88
C LEU A 372 1.09 -18.11 -10.45
N PHE A 373 -0.03 -18.09 -9.75
CA PHE A 373 -1.27 -18.73 -10.18
C PHE A 373 -1.76 -18.16 -11.52
N TYR A 374 -1.77 -16.82 -11.65
CA TYR A 374 -2.13 -16.13 -12.89
C TYR A 374 -1.20 -16.54 -14.05
N GLY A 375 0.11 -16.51 -13.83
CA GLY A 375 1.11 -16.87 -14.84
C GLY A 375 0.91 -18.29 -15.36
N ILE A 376 0.75 -19.26 -14.46
CA ILE A 376 0.52 -20.67 -14.84
C ILE A 376 -0.77 -20.81 -15.68
N ILE A 377 -1.87 -20.21 -15.26
CA ILE A 377 -3.13 -20.26 -16.00
C ILE A 377 -3.02 -19.53 -17.35
N ALA A 378 -2.30 -18.42 -17.40
CA ALA A 378 -2.09 -17.66 -18.64
C ALA A 378 -1.27 -18.45 -19.66
N ASP A 379 -0.29 -19.24 -19.21
CA ASP A 379 0.55 -20.08 -20.07
C ASP A 379 -0.20 -21.36 -20.51
N LEU A 380 -1.00 -21.96 -19.63
CA LEU A 380 -1.76 -23.18 -19.95
C LEU A 380 -2.97 -22.91 -20.86
N PHE A 381 -3.61 -21.77 -20.71
CA PHE A 381 -4.82 -21.41 -21.46
C PHE A 381 -4.63 -20.07 -22.20
N ASN A 382 -4.89 -18.95 -21.55
CA ASN A 382 -4.61 -17.58 -22.03
C ASN A 382 -4.85 -16.56 -20.92
N GLN A 383 -4.54 -15.27 -21.22
CA GLN A 383 -4.69 -14.17 -20.27
C GLN A 383 -6.13 -13.94 -19.78
N ARG A 384 -7.16 -14.24 -20.61
CA ARG A 384 -8.58 -14.10 -20.23
C ARG A 384 -8.96 -15.09 -19.14
N PHE A 385 -8.62 -16.37 -19.32
CA PHE A 385 -8.86 -17.38 -18.29
C PHE A 385 -8.07 -17.14 -17.02
N ALA A 386 -6.83 -16.63 -17.13
CA ALA A 386 -6.04 -16.23 -15.96
C ALA A 386 -6.72 -15.11 -15.18
N ALA A 387 -7.20 -14.06 -15.85
CA ALA A 387 -7.94 -12.96 -15.21
C ALA A 387 -9.22 -13.48 -14.51
N LEU A 388 -9.99 -14.37 -15.15
CA LEU A 388 -11.18 -14.96 -14.56
C LEU A 388 -10.85 -15.84 -13.35
N ALA A 389 -9.78 -16.66 -13.43
CA ALA A 389 -9.36 -17.57 -12.37
C ALA A 389 -8.95 -16.85 -11.09
N ILE A 390 -8.37 -15.65 -11.18
CA ILE A 390 -8.09 -14.78 -10.02
C ILE A 390 -9.37 -14.40 -9.27
N GLY A 391 -10.53 -14.42 -9.92
CA GLY A 391 -11.82 -14.24 -9.28
C GLY A 391 -12.09 -15.19 -8.11
N ILE A 392 -11.45 -16.37 -8.08
CA ILE A 392 -11.53 -17.32 -6.96
C ILE A 392 -10.99 -16.70 -5.67
N PHE A 393 -9.90 -15.94 -5.73
CA PHE A 393 -9.31 -15.27 -4.57
C PHE A 393 -10.25 -14.19 -4.01
N PHE A 394 -10.93 -13.44 -4.89
CA PHE A 394 -11.96 -12.48 -4.45
C PHE A 394 -13.15 -13.20 -3.82
N LEU A 395 -13.62 -14.28 -4.43
CA LEU A 395 -14.76 -15.03 -3.93
C LEU A 395 -14.49 -15.68 -2.56
N VAL A 396 -13.34 -16.34 -2.40
CA VAL A 396 -12.96 -16.98 -1.13
C VAL A 396 -12.69 -15.90 -0.07
N GLY A 397 -11.99 -14.81 -0.44
CA GLY A 397 -11.79 -13.66 0.43
C GLY A 397 -13.12 -13.05 0.90
N LEU A 398 -14.08 -12.90 0.00
CA LEU A 398 -15.43 -12.42 0.31
C LEU A 398 -16.17 -13.35 1.30
N ILE A 399 -16.13 -14.66 1.07
CA ILE A 399 -16.77 -15.66 1.95
C ILE A 399 -16.16 -15.61 3.37
N ILE A 400 -14.82 -15.54 3.46
CA ILE A 400 -14.15 -15.44 4.76
C ILE A 400 -14.50 -14.11 5.44
N LEU A 401 -14.55 -13.00 4.69
CA LEU A 401 -14.91 -11.68 5.20
C LEU A 401 -16.31 -11.67 5.84
N GLN A 402 -17.28 -12.42 5.29
CA GLN A 402 -18.61 -12.49 5.89
C GLN A 402 -18.60 -13.07 7.32
N ARG A 403 -17.60 -13.88 7.67
CA ARG A 403 -17.44 -14.45 9.01
C ARG A 403 -16.72 -13.53 10.01
N VAL A 404 -16.31 -12.34 9.57
CA VAL A 404 -15.70 -11.32 10.45
C VAL A 404 -16.79 -10.62 11.23
N GLU A 405 -16.70 -10.67 12.54
CA GLU A 405 -17.59 -9.95 13.43
C GLU A 405 -17.01 -8.57 13.72
N VAL A 406 -17.77 -7.53 13.44
CA VAL A 406 -17.38 -6.14 13.68
C VAL A 406 -18.13 -5.65 14.92
N PRO A 407 -17.44 -5.00 15.88
CA PRO A 407 -18.10 -4.41 17.04
C PRO A 407 -19.23 -3.49 16.59
N LYS A 408 -20.45 -3.73 17.09
CA LYS A 408 -21.59 -2.84 16.80
C LYS A 408 -21.30 -1.47 17.40
N TYR A 409 -21.32 -0.42 16.59
CA TYR A 409 -21.49 0.93 17.10
C TYR A 409 -22.86 1.00 17.73
N LYS A 410 -22.96 1.18 19.06
CA LYS A 410 -24.11 1.84 19.61
C LYS A 410 -24.09 3.26 19.02
N LYS A 411 -25.03 3.61 18.15
CA LYS A 411 -25.42 5.01 17.99
C LYS A 411 -25.80 5.43 19.42
N GLU A 412 -24.95 6.22 20.04
CA GLU A 412 -25.35 6.93 21.25
C GLU A 412 -26.58 7.74 20.81
N GLU A 413 -27.68 7.48 21.47
CA GLU A 413 -28.91 8.22 21.43
C GLU A 413 -28.63 9.67 21.79
N THR A 414 -28.24 10.47 20.81
CA THR A 414 -28.19 11.91 20.93
C THR A 414 -29.57 12.44 20.57
N ALA A 415 -30.57 12.08 21.36
CA ALA A 415 -31.92 12.64 21.26
C ALA A 415 -32.72 12.32 22.54
N ALA A 416 -32.22 12.64 23.72
CA ALA A 416 -33.07 12.71 24.93
C ALA A 416 -32.34 13.44 26.08
N GLU A 417 -31.75 14.62 25.84
CA GLU A 417 -31.48 15.59 26.92
C GLU A 417 -31.55 17.00 26.37
N ILE A 418 -32.72 17.35 25.79
CA ILE A 418 -33.21 18.71 25.69
C ILE A 418 -34.72 18.61 25.91
N ILE A 419 -35.13 18.47 27.15
CA ILE A 419 -36.41 18.99 27.70
C ILE A 419 -36.12 19.51 29.12
#